data_2b472f6a76babbb708f9bf550b8bcd75
#
_entry.id   2b472f6a76babbb708f9bf550b8bcd75
#
_cell.length_a   1.000
_cell.length_b   1.000
_cell.length_c   1.000
_cell.angle_alpha   90.00
_cell.angle_beta   90.00
_cell.angle_gamma   90.00
#
_symmetry.space_group_name_H-M   'P 1'
#
loop_
_entity.id
_entity.type
_entity.pdbx_description
1 polymer ?
#
loop_
_entity_poly.entity_id
_entity_poly.type
_entity_poly.pdbx_seq_one_letter_code
_entity_poly.pdbx_strand_id
1 'polypeptide(L)'
;MGGSPLRILVVGAGIAGLAVARALRMAGFRPDVTEKLPPGESHETGLYLPGNAARALRRLDLDGPVRPLGHVVHRQRFLDAAGAELCEVDLDVLWTGVGECRALPRAELHRVLLTGAGGAVRHGAEVRTLDLLPSSVGVTFVDGTAAEYDLVIGADGPRSSVRTLAALGGPPRPAGQVVYRTVLRDGPPVTEWTALLGQRSGFLVVPIGAGRLHCYADEAGTERPADPVARLREVFGSYGGPVPELLDAVEWVHVGITDEVELGRWSRGRVLLVGDAAHATAPTLSQGAAMALEDAVVLAESLKAAGDVDAALVAYESRRRPRTRWVRDRTRDRNRTRDVPPALRDPLLRGRGNRIFGEHYRLLLGPL
;
A
#
# COMPACT_ATOMS: atom_id res chain seq x y z
N MET A 1 -6.84 -33.22 -19.77
CA MET A 1 -6.14 -33.94 -18.71
C MET A 1 -6.56 -33.31 -17.40
N GLY A 2 -7.40 -33.99 -16.60
CA GLY A 2 -7.90 -33.46 -15.32
C GLY A 2 -6.87 -33.67 -14.21
N GLY A 3 -5.90 -32.79 -14.13
CA GLY A 3 -5.06 -32.70 -12.92
C GLY A 3 -5.88 -32.18 -11.75
N SER A 4 -5.59 -32.65 -10.52
CA SER A 4 -6.19 -32.07 -9.31
C SER A 4 -5.97 -30.55 -9.28
N PRO A 5 -6.96 -29.78 -8.81
CA PRO A 5 -6.81 -28.34 -8.74
C PRO A 5 -5.63 -27.99 -7.83
N LEU A 6 -4.81 -26.99 -8.22
CA LEU A 6 -3.67 -26.52 -7.43
C LEU A 6 -4.09 -26.14 -6.00
N ARG A 7 -3.40 -26.71 -5.03
CA ARG A 7 -3.52 -26.31 -3.63
C ARG A 7 -2.66 -25.09 -3.38
N ILE A 8 -3.28 -23.95 -3.13
CA ILE A 8 -2.60 -22.66 -2.97
C ILE A 8 -2.85 -22.13 -1.55
N LEU A 9 -1.78 -21.74 -0.87
CA LEU A 9 -1.86 -21.03 0.41
C LEU A 9 -1.50 -19.55 0.21
N VAL A 10 -2.33 -18.66 0.74
CA VAL A 10 -2.03 -17.23 0.87
C VAL A 10 -1.81 -16.93 2.36
N VAL A 11 -0.61 -16.48 2.70
CA VAL A 11 -0.21 -16.12 4.07
C VAL A 11 -0.32 -14.62 4.26
N GLY A 12 -1.27 -14.20 5.11
CA GLY A 12 -1.63 -12.82 5.39
C GLY A 12 -2.96 -12.42 4.76
N ALA A 13 -3.90 -11.91 5.58
CA ALA A 13 -5.21 -11.41 5.16
C ALA A 13 -5.28 -9.87 5.12
N GLY A 14 -4.16 -9.20 4.79
CA GLY A 14 -4.13 -7.78 4.46
C GLY A 14 -4.66 -7.50 3.05
N ILE A 15 -4.52 -6.25 2.58
CA ILE A 15 -4.97 -5.82 1.24
C ILE A 15 -4.40 -6.73 0.14
N ALA A 16 -3.10 -7.04 0.19
CA ALA A 16 -2.44 -7.88 -0.81
C ALA A 16 -3.01 -9.32 -0.83
N GLY A 17 -3.06 -9.97 0.34
CA GLY A 17 -3.51 -11.36 0.42
C GLY A 17 -4.97 -11.55 0.05
N LEU A 18 -5.86 -10.67 0.51
CA LEU A 18 -7.27 -10.73 0.17
C LEU A 18 -7.53 -10.42 -1.32
N ALA A 19 -6.80 -9.46 -1.89
CA ALA A 19 -6.87 -9.18 -3.33
C ALA A 19 -6.39 -10.37 -4.17
N VAL A 20 -5.29 -11.01 -3.77
CA VAL A 20 -4.78 -12.24 -4.40
C VAL A 20 -5.80 -13.38 -4.29
N ALA A 21 -6.36 -13.60 -3.11
CA ALA A 21 -7.39 -14.62 -2.91
C ALA A 21 -8.60 -14.38 -3.83
N ARG A 22 -9.08 -13.13 -3.93
CA ARG A 22 -10.14 -12.74 -4.87
C ARG A 22 -9.77 -13.02 -6.31
N ALA A 23 -8.61 -12.56 -6.77
CA ALA A 23 -8.15 -12.73 -8.15
C ALA A 23 -8.02 -14.21 -8.53
N LEU A 24 -7.45 -15.02 -7.65
CA LEU A 24 -7.30 -16.45 -7.84
C LEU A 24 -8.65 -17.16 -7.94
N ARG A 25 -9.64 -16.79 -7.11
CA ARG A 25 -10.99 -17.36 -7.19
C ARG A 25 -11.69 -17.01 -8.50
N MET A 26 -11.55 -15.77 -8.96
CA MET A 26 -12.05 -15.37 -10.29
C MET A 26 -11.40 -16.15 -11.42
N ALA A 27 -10.14 -16.55 -11.25
CA ALA A 27 -9.41 -17.38 -12.20
C ALA A 27 -9.74 -18.89 -12.09
N GLY A 28 -10.60 -19.30 -11.13
CA GLY A 28 -11.04 -20.70 -10.94
C GLY A 28 -10.27 -21.48 -9.87
N PHE A 29 -9.28 -20.88 -9.22
CA PHE A 29 -8.55 -21.49 -8.10
C PHE A 29 -9.31 -21.35 -6.78
N ARG A 30 -8.93 -22.14 -5.78
CA ARG A 30 -9.52 -22.11 -4.43
C ARG A 30 -8.42 -22.00 -3.37
N PRO A 31 -7.82 -20.82 -3.17
CA PRO A 31 -6.76 -20.68 -2.19
C PRO A 31 -7.29 -20.77 -0.75
N ASP A 32 -6.49 -21.38 0.12
CA ASP A 32 -6.59 -21.20 1.56
C ASP A 32 -5.96 -19.86 1.94
N VAL A 33 -6.56 -19.15 2.92
CA VAL A 33 -6.04 -17.87 3.41
C VAL A 33 -5.82 -17.96 4.90
N THR A 34 -4.62 -17.59 5.36
CA THR A 34 -4.27 -17.56 6.80
C THR A 34 -3.86 -16.17 7.24
N GLU A 35 -4.18 -15.85 8.51
CA GLU A 35 -3.78 -14.62 9.17
C GLU A 35 -3.32 -14.95 10.59
N LYS A 36 -2.17 -14.39 11.01
CA LYS A 36 -1.64 -14.64 12.36
C LYS A 36 -2.39 -13.89 13.46
N LEU A 37 -2.98 -12.74 13.13
CA LEU A 37 -3.72 -11.93 14.09
C LEU A 37 -5.17 -12.44 14.24
N PRO A 38 -5.78 -12.22 15.42
CA PRO A 38 -7.21 -12.46 15.61
C PRO A 38 -8.06 -11.50 14.77
N PRO A 39 -9.35 -11.79 14.54
CA PRO A 39 -10.25 -10.88 13.85
C PRO A 39 -10.43 -9.56 14.60
N GLY A 40 -10.49 -8.44 13.86
CA GLY A 40 -10.90 -7.15 14.41
C GLY A 40 -9.77 -6.23 14.87
N GLU A 41 -8.51 -6.65 14.85
CA GLU A 41 -7.38 -5.76 15.16
C GLU A 41 -7.00 -4.89 13.96
N SER A 42 -7.58 -3.69 13.87
CA SER A 42 -7.11 -2.66 12.94
C SER A 42 -7.23 -1.27 13.56
N HIS A 43 -6.19 -0.46 13.44
CA HIS A 43 -6.27 0.95 13.80
C HIS A 43 -7.08 1.72 12.74
N GLU A 44 -7.91 2.66 13.20
CA GLU A 44 -8.64 3.55 12.30
C GLU A 44 -7.64 4.46 11.55
N THR A 45 -7.46 4.21 10.27
CA THR A 45 -6.60 5.02 9.39
C THR A 45 -7.28 5.21 8.05
N GLY A 46 -6.96 6.33 7.39
CA GLY A 46 -7.35 6.56 6.00
C GLY A 46 -6.40 5.90 5.01
N LEU A 47 -6.88 5.79 3.80
CA LEU A 47 -6.15 5.29 2.65
C LEU A 47 -6.51 6.12 1.42
N TYR A 48 -5.52 6.51 0.63
CA TYR A 48 -5.72 7.11 -0.68
C TYR A 48 -5.45 6.05 -1.77
N LEU A 49 -6.37 5.92 -2.70
CA LEU A 49 -6.32 5.03 -3.86
C LEU A 49 -6.19 5.87 -5.13
N PRO A 50 -5.04 5.90 -5.80
CA PRO A 50 -4.87 6.57 -7.09
C PRO A 50 -5.57 5.81 -8.24
N GLY A 51 -5.66 6.43 -9.42
CA GLY A 51 -6.41 5.89 -10.55
C GLY A 51 -6.01 4.48 -11.00
N ASN A 52 -4.74 4.09 -10.88
CA ASN A 52 -4.31 2.72 -11.17
C ASN A 52 -4.86 1.69 -10.15
N ALA A 53 -5.09 2.09 -8.89
CA ALA A 53 -5.79 1.22 -7.93
C ALA A 53 -7.24 1.00 -8.33
N ALA A 54 -7.95 2.05 -8.79
CA ALA A 54 -9.31 1.92 -9.30
C ALA A 54 -9.38 0.99 -10.51
N ARG A 55 -8.41 1.07 -11.43
CA ARG A 55 -8.27 0.12 -12.54
C ARG A 55 -8.10 -1.32 -12.06
N ALA A 56 -7.25 -1.56 -11.07
CA ALA A 56 -7.05 -2.90 -10.51
C ALA A 56 -8.33 -3.41 -9.81
N LEU A 57 -9.03 -2.56 -9.07
CA LEU A 57 -10.32 -2.90 -8.45
C LEU A 57 -11.39 -3.29 -9.48
N ARG A 58 -11.47 -2.59 -10.62
CA ARG A 58 -12.36 -3.01 -11.72
C ARG A 58 -12.00 -4.41 -12.26
N ARG A 59 -10.69 -4.70 -12.40
CA ARG A 59 -10.23 -6.03 -12.83
C ARG A 59 -10.55 -7.13 -11.82
N LEU A 60 -10.71 -6.77 -10.54
CA LEU A 60 -11.10 -7.66 -9.44
C LEU A 60 -12.63 -7.70 -9.24
N ASP A 61 -13.41 -6.96 -10.03
CA ASP A 61 -14.86 -6.82 -9.85
C ASP A 61 -15.23 -6.29 -8.44
N LEU A 62 -14.45 -5.33 -7.96
CA LEU A 62 -14.60 -4.68 -6.65
C LEU A 62 -14.78 -3.16 -6.73
N ASP A 63 -14.76 -2.57 -7.94
CA ASP A 63 -14.97 -1.12 -8.14
C ASP A 63 -16.37 -0.70 -7.68
N GLY A 64 -17.41 -1.48 -8.05
CA GLY A 64 -18.78 -1.22 -7.64
C GLY A 64 -18.96 -1.10 -6.12
N PRO A 65 -18.54 -2.10 -5.32
CA PRO A 65 -18.59 -2.02 -3.87
C PRO A 65 -17.71 -0.92 -3.24
N VAL A 66 -16.62 -0.51 -3.89
CA VAL A 66 -15.73 0.53 -3.35
C VAL A 66 -16.19 1.95 -3.72
N ARG A 67 -16.85 2.13 -4.86
CA ARG A 67 -17.29 3.43 -5.36
C ARG A 67 -18.11 4.27 -4.39
N PRO A 68 -19.10 3.73 -3.65
CA PRO A 68 -19.88 4.51 -2.69
C PRO A 68 -19.11 4.86 -1.40
N LEU A 69 -17.90 4.29 -1.21
CA LEU A 69 -17.12 4.49 0.00
C LEU A 69 -16.18 5.69 -0.13
N GLY A 70 -15.99 6.39 0.98
CA GLY A 70 -15.00 7.46 1.07
C GLY A 70 -15.37 8.72 0.30
N HIS A 71 -14.35 9.38 -0.24
CA HIS A 71 -14.43 10.66 -0.94
C HIS A 71 -13.65 10.59 -2.26
N VAL A 72 -14.22 11.13 -3.34
CA VAL A 72 -13.51 11.30 -4.62
C VAL A 72 -12.52 12.43 -4.48
N VAL A 73 -11.29 12.21 -4.93
CA VAL A 73 -10.23 13.22 -4.89
C VAL A 73 -9.97 13.69 -6.32
N HIS A 74 -10.37 14.92 -6.61
CA HIS A 74 -10.21 15.51 -7.94
C HIS A 74 -8.86 16.22 -8.10
N ARG A 75 -8.30 16.72 -7.00
CA ARG A 75 -7.09 17.54 -7.01
C ARG A 75 -6.14 17.18 -5.88
N GLN A 76 -4.85 17.32 -6.15
CA GLN A 76 -3.81 17.35 -5.12
C GLN A 76 -3.25 18.76 -5.03
N ARG A 77 -3.47 19.41 -3.89
CA ARG A 77 -2.94 20.75 -3.61
C ARG A 77 -1.67 20.63 -2.79
N PHE A 78 -0.64 21.31 -3.23
CA PHE A 78 0.64 21.40 -2.53
C PHE A 78 0.86 22.83 -2.05
N LEU A 79 1.06 22.97 -0.76
CA LEU A 79 1.31 24.24 -0.09
C LEU A 79 2.73 24.22 0.50
N ASP A 80 3.31 25.39 0.74
CA ASP A 80 4.49 25.50 1.61
C ASP A 80 4.10 25.34 3.08
N ALA A 81 5.09 25.30 3.97
CA ALA A 81 4.82 25.12 5.41
C ALA A 81 3.98 26.28 6.01
N ALA A 82 4.01 27.47 5.44
CA ALA A 82 3.20 28.60 5.87
C ALA A 82 1.75 28.57 5.34
N GLY A 83 1.43 27.61 4.45
CA GLY A 83 0.11 27.46 3.86
C GLY A 83 -0.08 28.20 2.53
N ALA A 84 0.98 28.81 1.96
CA ALA A 84 0.90 29.42 0.64
C ALA A 84 0.98 28.36 -0.47
N GLU A 85 0.19 28.54 -1.53
CA GLU A 85 0.11 27.57 -2.63
C GLU A 85 1.40 27.47 -3.43
N LEU A 86 1.85 26.25 -3.66
CA LEU A 86 2.99 25.93 -4.51
C LEU A 86 2.53 25.45 -5.89
N CYS A 87 1.63 24.48 -5.93
CA CYS A 87 1.04 23.97 -7.17
C CYS A 87 -0.15 23.06 -6.89
N GLU A 88 -0.89 22.78 -7.94
CA GLU A 88 -2.01 21.85 -7.95
C GLU A 88 -1.84 20.82 -9.06
N VAL A 89 -2.23 19.57 -8.81
CA VAL A 89 -2.32 18.52 -9.83
C VAL A 89 -3.78 18.14 -10.02
N ASP A 90 -4.29 18.33 -11.20
CA ASP A 90 -5.62 17.86 -11.61
C ASP A 90 -5.56 16.35 -11.86
N LEU A 91 -6.22 15.60 -10.98
CA LEU A 91 -6.21 14.13 -11.01
C LEU A 91 -7.18 13.57 -12.06
N ASP A 92 -8.24 14.29 -12.39
CA ASP A 92 -9.19 13.86 -13.43
C ASP A 92 -8.50 13.89 -14.81
N VAL A 93 -7.67 14.89 -15.03
CA VAL A 93 -6.83 14.99 -16.23
C VAL A 93 -5.71 13.95 -16.19
N LEU A 94 -4.97 13.86 -15.08
CA LEU A 94 -3.83 12.94 -14.95
C LEU A 94 -4.23 11.48 -15.15
N TRP A 95 -5.35 11.05 -14.58
CA TRP A 95 -5.80 9.65 -14.60
C TRP A 95 -6.90 9.39 -15.64
N THR A 96 -7.07 10.29 -16.62
CA THR A 96 -8.05 10.11 -17.70
C THR A 96 -7.88 8.74 -18.38
N GLY A 97 -8.98 8.00 -18.50
CA GLY A 97 -8.99 6.65 -19.07
C GLY A 97 -8.42 5.54 -18.18
N VAL A 98 -7.83 5.88 -17.03
CA VAL A 98 -7.26 4.90 -16.09
C VAL A 98 -8.20 4.61 -14.94
N GLY A 99 -8.59 5.62 -14.16
CA GLY A 99 -9.52 5.44 -13.04
C GLY A 99 -9.61 6.67 -12.15
N GLU A 100 -10.67 6.71 -11.35
CA GLU A 100 -10.98 7.76 -10.40
C GLU A 100 -10.13 7.61 -9.12
N CYS A 101 -9.57 8.71 -8.64
CA CYS A 101 -8.85 8.73 -7.36
C CYS A 101 -9.82 8.85 -6.19
N ARG A 102 -9.53 8.13 -5.10
CA ARG A 102 -10.43 8.07 -3.94
C ARG A 102 -9.68 7.95 -2.62
N ALA A 103 -10.16 8.62 -1.60
CA ALA A 103 -9.69 8.43 -0.24
C ALA A 103 -10.83 7.85 0.63
N LEU A 104 -10.53 6.85 1.44
CA LEU A 104 -11.51 6.12 2.24
C LEU A 104 -10.87 5.53 3.51
N PRO A 105 -11.67 5.16 4.53
CA PRO A 105 -11.15 4.40 5.66
C PRO A 105 -10.56 3.06 5.21
N ARG A 106 -9.37 2.75 5.68
CA ARG A 106 -8.67 1.50 5.35
C ARG A 106 -9.50 0.26 5.70
N ALA A 107 -10.21 0.30 6.83
CA ALA A 107 -11.06 -0.78 7.29
C ALA A 107 -12.21 -1.07 6.32
N GLU A 108 -12.76 -0.06 5.65
CA GLU A 108 -13.84 -0.24 4.66
C GLU A 108 -13.33 -0.96 3.41
N LEU A 109 -12.15 -0.58 2.88
CA LEU A 109 -11.54 -1.34 1.78
C LEU A 109 -11.24 -2.78 2.20
N HIS A 110 -10.70 -2.98 3.41
CA HIS A 110 -10.40 -4.31 3.92
C HIS A 110 -11.66 -5.17 3.99
N ARG A 111 -12.78 -4.63 4.48
CA ARG A 111 -14.07 -5.32 4.56
C ARG A 111 -14.59 -5.71 3.17
N VAL A 112 -14.47 -4.83 2.17
CA VAL A 112 -14.85 -5.16 0.78
C VAL A 112 -13.98 -6.28 0.22
N LEU A 113 -12.66 -6.23 0.46
CA LEU A 113 -11.73 -7.27 0.02
C LEU A 113 -12.00 -8.60 0.73
N LEU A 114 -12.27 -8.58 2.03
CA LEU A 114 -12.59 -9.78 2.83
C LEU A 114 -13.85 -10.47 2.30
N THR A 115 -14.92 -9.69 2.09
CA THR A 115 -16.16 -10.20 1.48
C THR A 115 -15.91 -10.71 0.05
N GLY A 116 -15.16 -9.96 -0.75
CA GLY A 116 -14.81 -10.30 -2.12
C GLY A 116 -13.91 -11.54 -2.24
N ALA A 117 -13.07 -11.80 -1.26
CA ALA A 117 -12.23 -13.00 -1.22
C ALA A 117 -13.06 -14.30 -1.15
N GLY A 118 -14.31 -14.25 -0.67
CA GLY A 118 -15.31 -15.33 -0.82
C GLY A 118 -15.00 -16.63 -0.10
N GLY A 119 -14.09 -16.66 0.87
CA GLY A 119 -13.71 -17.85 1.65
C GLY A 119 -13.36 -17.50 3.09
N ALA A 120 -13.37 -18.51 3.94
CA ALA A 120 -12.97 -18.34 5.32
C ALA A 120 -11.46 -18.00 5.41
N VAL A 121 -11.12 -17.01 6.23
CA VAL A 121 -9.75 -16.75 6.66
C VAL A 121 -9.51 -17.53 7.95
N ARG A 122 -8.46 -18.35 7.98
CA ARG A 122 -7.99 -19.00 9.20
C ARG A 122 -7.17 -18.00 10.00
N HIS A 123 -7.79 -17.40 10.99
CA HIS A 123 -7.13 -16.50 11.93
C HIS A 123 -6.33 -17.26 13.00
N GLY A 124 -5.35 -16.58 13.62
CA GLY A 124 -4.46 -17.17 14.62
C GLY A 124 -3.50 -18.21 14.03
N ALA A 125 -3.38 -18.27 12.70
CA ALA A 125 -2.58 -19.26 11.99
C ALA A 125 -1.27 -18.66 11.50
N GLU A 126 -0.25 -18.69 12.33
CA GLU A 126 1.09 -18.24 12.00
C GLU A 126 1.93 -19.38 11.42
N VAL A 127 2.61 -19.14 10.30
CA VAL A 127 3.52 -20.11 9.69
C VAL A 127 4.82 -20.17 10.48
N ARG A 128 5.19 -21.40 10.91
CA ARG A 128 6.43 -21.68 11.63
C ARG A 128 7.58 -22.10 10.72
N THR A 129 7.32 -23.03 9.78
CA THR A 129 8.35 -23.52 8.83
C THR A 129 7.78 -23.67 7.43
N LEU A 130 8.68 -23.58 6.45
CA LEU A 130 8.44 -23.90 5.04
C LEU A 130 9.51 -24.91 4.58
N ASP A 131 9.07 -26.08 4.17
CA ASP A 131 9.93 -27.10 3.59
C ASP A 131 9.77 -27.10 2.07
N LEU A 132 10.76 -26.54 1.37
CA LEU A 132 10.73 -26.39 -0.08
C LEU A 132 11.04 -27.75 -0.76
N LEU A 133 10.01 -28.40 -1.27
CA LEU A 133 10.12 -29.64 -2.03
C LEU A 133 10.22 -29.34 -3.55
N PRO A 134 10.60 -30.30 -4.38
CA PRO A 134 10.76 -30.06 -5.83
C PRO A 134 9.50 -29.52 -6.54
N SER A 135 8.30 -29.96 -6.14
CA SER A 135 7.03 -29.59 -6.77
C SER A 135 5.97 -29.02 -5.83
N SER A 136 6.31 -28.86 -4.54
CA SER A 136 5.37 -28.42 -3.50
C SER A 136 6.11 -27.72 -2.35
N VAL A 137 5.36 -27.29 -1.33
CA VAL A 137 5.87 -26.72 -0.09
C VAL A 137 5.15 -27.35 1.09
N GLY A 138 5.91 -27.98 1.98
CA GLY A 138 5.43 -28.38 3.31
C GLY A 138 5.33 -27.14 4.19
N VAL A 139 4.16 -26.93 4.79
CA VAL A 139 3.90 -25.79 5.70
C VAL A 139 3.55 -26.34 7.07
N THR A 140 4.27 -25.90 8.10
CA THR A 140 3.91 -26.18 9.51
C THR A 140 3.53 -24.87 10.18
N PHE A 141 2.40 -24.86 10.88
CA PHE A 141 1.91 -23.72 11.63
C PHE A 141 2.36 -23.76 13.10
N VAL A 142 2.28 -22.63 13.80
CA VAL A 142 2.68 -22.52 15.20
C VAL A 142 1.83 -23.42 16.13
N ASP A 143 0.57 -23.66 15.78
CA ASP A 143 -0.33 -24.58 16.51
C ASP A 143 -0.01 -26.08 16.31
N GLY A 144 1.05 -26.40 15.52
CA GLY A 144 1.49 -27.76 15.24
C GLY A 144 0.78 -28.42 14.06
N THR A 145 -0.23 -27.82 13.47
CA THR A 145 -0.85 -28.34 12.24
C THR A 145 0.10 -28.21 11.06
N ALA A 146 0.03 -29.16 10.11
CA ALA A 146 0.85 -29.17 8.90
C ALA A 146 0.00 -29.48 7.67
N ALA A 147 0.40 -28.94 6.54
CA ALA A 147 -0.21 -29.20 5.24
C ALA A 147 0.81 -29.02 4.12
N GLU A 148 0.54 -29.61 2.96
CA GLU A 148 1.35 -29.46 1.75
C GLU A 148 0.58 -28.67 0.69
N TYR A 149 1.26 -27.75 -0.01
CA TYR A 149 0.69 -26.88 -1.02
C TYR A 149 1.54 -26.86 -2.27
N ASP A 150 0.91 -26.75 -3.44
CA ASP A 150 1.59 -26.60 -4.73
C ASP A 150 2.19 -25.21 -4.92
N LEU A 151 1.66 -24.21 -4.19
CA LEU A 151 2.13 -22.82 -4.20
C LEU A 151 1.82 -22.15 -2.86
N VAL A 152 2.81 -21.49 -2.28
CA VAL A 152 2.66 -20.62 -1.09
C VAL A 152 2.92 -19.18 -1.49
N ILE A 153 1.97 -18.28 -1.21
CA ILE A 153 2.05 -16.85 -1.51
C ILE A 153 2.16 -16.07 -0.21
N GLY A 154 3.34 -15.48 0.04
CA GLY A 154 3.57 -14.59 1.18
C GLY A 154 3.05 -13.19 0.89
N ALA A 155 1.98 -12.82 1.61
CA ALA A 155 1.34 -11.50 1.60
C ALA A 155 1.31 -10.88 3.01
N ASP A 156 2.28 -11.25 3.84
CA ASP A 156 2.37 -11.02 5.28
C ASP A 156 3.10 -9.71 5.66
N GLY A 157 3.15 -8.77 4.71
CA GLY A 157 3.58 -7.39 4.93
C GLY A 157 5.10 -7.19 4.95
N PRO A 158 5.56 -5.97 5.28
CA PRO A 158 6.98 -5.61 5.15
C PRO A 158 7.90 -6.45 6.05
N ARG A 159 7.41 -6.94 7.19
CA ARG A 159 8.13 -7.83 8.11
C ARG A 159 7.81 -9.31 7.88
N SER A 160 7.72 -9.70 6.61
CA SER A 160 7.34 -11.03 6.16
C SER A 160 8.17 -12.15 6.77
N SER A 161 7.51 -13.07 7.47
CA SER A 161 8.08 -14.34 7.92
C SER A 161 8.30 -15.29 6.75
N VAL A 162 7.38 -15.31 5.78
CA VAL A 162 7.50 -16.13 4.56
C VAL A 162 8.78 -15.77 3.79
N ARG A 163 9.11 -14.47 3.69
CA ARG A 163 10.37 -14.02 3.06
C ARG A 163 11.60 -14.62 3.72
N THR A 164 11.64 -14.61 5.05
CA THR A 164 12.76 -15.14 5.83
C THR A 164 12.83 -16.66 5.74
N LEU A 165 11.70 -17.36 5.93
CA LEU A 165 11.61 -18.82 5.88
C LEU A 165 11.98 -19.39 4.51
N ALA A 166 11.58 -18.72 3.43
CA ALA A 166 11.94 -19.10 2.07
C ALA A 166 13.36 -18.66 1.65
N ALA A 167 14.14 -18.01 2.53
CA ALA A 167 15.43 -17.42 2.23
C ALA A 167 15.44 -16.53 0.97
N LEU A 168 14.40 -15.70 0.83
CA LEU A 168 14.23 -14.72 -0.25
C LEU A 168 14.81 -13.36 0.12
N GLY A 169 15.02 -13.09 1.42
CA GLY A 169 15.64 -11.89 1.95
C GLY A 169 15.50 -11.77 3.47
N GLY A 170 16.18 -10.79 4.03
CA GLY A 170 16.16 -10.48 5.45
C GLY A 170 15.03 -9.49 5.85
N PRO A 171 15.15 -8.88 7.03
CA PRO A 171 14.22 -7.84 7.49
C PRO A 171 14.21 -6.63 6.55
N PRO A 172 13.13 -5.82 6.56
CA PRO A 172 13.08 -4.60 5.80
C PRO A 172 14.12 -3.59 6.31
N ARG A 173 14.47 -2.62 5.46
CA ARG A 173 15.32 -1.49 5.86
C ARG A 173 14.45 -0.30 6.23
N PRO A 174 14.76 0.45 7.31
CA PRO A 174 14.09 1.72 7.56
C PRO A 174 14.28 2.68 6.38
N ALA A 175 13.18 3.28 5.91
CA ALA A 175 13.22 4.27 4.83
C ALA A 175 13.52 5.69 5.33
N GLY A 176 13.85 5.85 6.62
CA GLY A 176 14.29 7.12 7.20
C GLY A 176 13.18 8.12 7.50
N GLN A 177 11.96 7.65 7.68
CA GLN A 177 10.82 8.52 8.01
C GLN A 177 10.02 7.92 9.17
N VAL A 178 9.69 8.78 10.14
CA VAL A 178 8.66 8.54 11.15
C VAL A 178 7.35 9.11 10.61
N VAL A 179 6.28 8.34 10.68
CA VAL A 179 4.97 8.71 10.15
C VAL A 179 3.92 8.69 11.25
N TYR A 180 3.05 9.68 11.22
CA TYR A 180 1.93 9.90 12.14
C TYR A 180 0.63 9.79 11.34
N ARG A 181 -0.34 9.04 11.84
CA ARG A 181 -1.65 8.88 11.18
C ARG A 181 -2.75 9.00 12.21
N THR A 182 -3.76 9.77 11.88
CA THR A 182 -4.99 9.88 12.66
C THR A 182 -6.18 10.09 11.76
N VAL A 183 -7.37 9.85 12.28
CA VAL A 183 -8.65 10.19 11.65
C VAL A 183 -9.39 11.12 12.58
N LEU A 184 -9.77 12.28 12.04
CA LEU A 184 -10.57 13.29 12.75
C LEU A 184 -12.01 13.24 12.23
N ARG A 185 -12.98 13.41 13.15
CA ARG A 185 -14.42 13.41 12.83
C ARG A 185 -14.99 14.82 12.72
N ASP A 186 -14.44 15.73 13.49
CA ASP A 186 -14.86 17.14 13.59
C ASP A 186 -13.67 18.05 13.34
N GLY A 187 -13.23 18.13 12.08
CA GLY A 187 -12.09 18.94 11.66
C GLY A 187 -12.50 20.16 10.83
N PRO A 188 -11.54 21.02 10.47
CA PRO A 188 -11.78 22.16 9.59
C PRO A 188 -12.32 21.70 8.22
N PRO A 189 -12.99 22.56 7.46
CA PRO A 189 -13.59 22.23 6.17
C PRO A 189 -12.52 22.02 5.09
N VAL A 190 -11.87 20.85 5.09
CA VAL A 190 -10.96 20.43 4.03
C VAL A 190 -11.74 19.61 3.02
N THR A 191 -11.77 20.06 1.77
CA THR A 191 -12.52 19.42 0.67
C THR A 191 -11.66 18.67 -0.32
N GLU A 192 -10.35 18.94 -0.34
CA GLU A 192 -9.39 18.37 -1.30
C GLU A 192 -8.19 17.73 -0.58
N TRP A 193 -7.54 16.84 -1.27
CA TRP A 193 -6.25 16.31 -0.82
C TRP A 193 -5.23 17.46 -0.75
N THR A 194 -4.76 17.80 0.44
CA THR A 194 -3.90 18.97 0.69
C THR A 194 -2.65 18.54 1.44
N ALA A 195 -1.48 18.80 0.86
CA ALA A 195 -0.19 18.55 1.50
C ALA A 195 0.59 19.83 1.72
N LEU A 196 1.10 20.01 2.93
CA LEU A 196 2.02 21.10 3.28
C LEU A 196 3.45 20.55 3.33
N LEU A 197 4.35 21.21 2.63
CA LEU A 197 5.73 20.77 2.43
C LEU A 197 6.70 21.63 3.24
N GLY A 198 7.19 21.09 4.37
CA GLY A 198 8.30 21.66 5.12
C GLY A 198 9.67 21.19 4.61
N GLN A 199 10.70 21.49 5.38
CA GLN A 199 12.03 20.92 5.19
C GLN A 199 12.14 19.62 5.99
N ARG A 200 12.33 18.47 5.32
CA ARG A 200 12.41 17.12 5.91
C ARG A 200 11.16 16.69 6.68
N SER A 201 10.06 17.40 6.53
CA SER A 201 8.76 17.11 7.13
C SER A 201 7.64 17.44 6.17
N GLY A 202 6.47 16.83 6.36
CA GLY A 202 5.29 17.09 5.55
C GLY A 202 4.03 16.75 6.30
N PHE A 203 2.98 17.50 6.05
CA PHE A 203 1.65 17.27 6.61
C PHE A 203 0.63 17.15 5.49
N LEU A 204 -0.14 16.08 5.51
CA LEU A 204 -1.20 15.80 4.55
C LEU A 204 -2.52 15.66 5.27
N VAL A 205 -3.55 16.25 4.72
CA VAL A 205 -4.94 16.01 5.10
C VAL A 205 -5.78 15.70 3.87
N VAL A 206 -6.70 14.75 4.00
CA VAL A 206 -7.61 14.36 2.93
C VAL A 206 -8.95 13.91 3.50
N PRO A 207 -10.11 14.36 2.92
CA PRO A 207 -11.42 13.82 3.27
C PRO A 207 -11.49 12.33 2.92
N ILE A 208 -12.10 11.54 3.82
CA ILE A 208 -12.30 10.10 3.63
C ILE A 208 -13.78 9.69 3.70
N GLY A 209 -14.66 10.65 3.53
CA GLY A 209 -16.11 10.46 3.56
C GLY A 209 -16.73 10.53 4.96
N ALA A 210 -18.03 10.76 5.01
CA ALA A 210 -18.83 10.87 6.24
C ALA A 210 -18.29 11.92 7.23
N GLY A 211 -17.84 13.08 6.74
CA GLY A 211 -17.28 14.16 7.58
C GLY A 211 -15.92 13.84 8.21
N ARG A 212 -15.30 12.72 7.88
CA ARG A 212 -13.99 12.32 8.42
C ARG A 212 -12.85 12.83 7.58
N LEU A 213 -11.77 13.23 8.26
CA LEU A 213 -10.50 13.63 7.66
C LEU A 213 -9.42 12.64 8.06
N HIS A 214 -8.64 12.17 7.09
CA HIS A 214 -7.40 11.45 7.38
C HIS A 214 -6.24 12.42 7.37
N CYS A 215 -5.55 12.51 8.49
CA CYS A 215 -4.28 13.24 8.63
C CYS A 215 -3.13 12.26 8.58
N TYR A 216 -2.17 12.58 7.75
CA TYR A 216 -0.88 11.90 7.65
C TYR A 216 0.21 12.96 7.77
N ALA A 217 1.11 12.77 8.70
CA ALA A 217 2.29 13.63 8.81
C ALA A 217 3.54 12.76 8.83
N ASP A 218 4.66 13.32 8.41
CA ASP A 218 5.92 12.62 8.48
C ASP A 218 7.10 13.57 8.69
N GLU A 219 8.09 13.07 9.40
CA GLU A 219 9.39 13.70 9.58
C GLU A 219 10.53 12.73 9.29
N ALA A 220 11.71 13.27 9.00
CA ALA A 220 12.92 12.46 8.88
C ALA A 220 13.30 11.89 10.26
N GLY A 221 13.51 10.56 10.32
CA GLY A 221 13.85 9.87 11.55
C GLY A 221 13.72 8.36 11.43
N THR A 222 14.25 7.66 12.43
CA THR A 222 14.25 6.19 12.51
C THR A 222 13.76 5.65 13.85
N GLU A 223 13.37 6.54 14.77
CA GLU A 223 12.93 6.19 16.11
C GLU A 223 11.53 6.73 16.39
N ARG A 224 10.74 5.97 17.14
CA ARG A 224 9.41 6.43 17.56
C ARG A 224 9.55 7.38 18.75
N PRO A 225 8.88 8.55 18.73
CA PRO A 225 8.86 9.44 19.90
C PRO A 225 8.14 8.79 21.08
N ALA A 226 8.56 9.14 22.28
CA ALA A 226 7.95 8.67 23.53
C ALA A 226 6.52 9.22 23.69
N ASP A 227 6.30 10.50 23.36
CA ASP A 227 4.98 11.12 23.26
C ASP A 227 4.72 11.56 21.82
N PRO A 228 3.96 10.77 21.07
CA PRO A 228 3.71 11.04 19.65
C PRO A 228 2.88 12.28 19.39
N VAL A 229 1.92 12.61 20.27
CA VAL A 229 1.05 13.78 20.09
C VAL A 229 1.83 15.06 20.40
N ALA A 230 2.62 15.08 21.47
CA ALA A 230 3.49 16.20 21.78
C ALA A 230 4.51 16.45 20.66
N ARG A 231 5.13 15.37 20.13
CA ARG A 231 6.08 15.47 19.02
C ARG A 231 5.44 15.98 17.74
N LEU A 232 4.23 15.53 17.42
CA LEU A 232 3.48 16.03 16.27
C LEU A 232 3.24 17.54 16.37
N ARG A 233 2.83 18.04 17.55
CA ARG A 233 2.63 19.48 17.81
C ARG A 233 3.93 20.26 17.77
N GLU A 234 5.01 19.71 18.27
CA GLU A 234 6.35 20.34 18.22
C GLU A 234 6.81 20.55 16.76
N VAL A 235 6.72 19.52 15.92
CA VAL A 235 7.21 19.55 14.53
C VAL A 235 6.32 20.41 13.64
N PHE A 236 5.00 20.34 13.81
CA PHE A 236 4.03 20.93 12.89
C PHE A 236 3.29 22.16 13.46
N GLY A 237 3.56 22.55 14.70
CA GLY A 237 2.90 23.70 15.35
C GLY A 237 3.16 25.06 14.70
N SER A 238 4.21 25.19 13.88
CA SER A 238 4.50 26.38 13.09
C SER A 238 3.93 26.35 11.67
N TYR A 239 3.25 25.27 11.27
CA TYR A 239 2.64 25.17 9.95
C TYR A 239 1.37 26.02 9.88
N GLY A 240 1.11 26.60 8.71
CA GLY A 240 -0.09 27.38 8.42
C GLY A 240 -1.22 26.55 7.81
N GLY A 241 -2.11 27.25 7.07
CA GLY A 241 -3.26 26.61 6.43
C GLY A 241 -4.17 25.93 7.45
N PRO A 242 -4.67 24.71 7.20
CA PRO A 242 -5.56 23.99 8.10
C PRO A 242 -4.85 23.30 9.28
N VAL A 243 -3.50 23.30 9.33
CA VAL A 243 -2.74 22.49 10.29
C VAL A 243 -2.97 22.87 11.74
N PRO A 244 -3.03 24.17 12.14
CA PRO A 244 -3.30 24.53 13.52
C PRO A 244 -4.61 23.94 14.06
N GLU A 245 -5.72 24.11 13.35
CA GLU A 245 -7.03 23.56 13.74
C GLU A 245 -7.04 22.03 13.77
N LEU A 246 -6.33 21.39 12.82
CA LEU A 246 -6.18 19.93 12.81
C LEU A 246 -5.41 19.43 14.02
N LEU A 247 -4.31 20.11 14.41
CA LEU A 247 -3.51 19.74 15.58
C LEU A 247 -4.27 19.91 16.90
N ASP A 248 -5.14 20.91 16.99
CA ASP A 248 -5.98 21.13 18.17
C ASP A 248 -6.99 19.98 18.35
N ALA A 249 -7.48 19.42 17.24
CA ALA A 249 -8.43 18.29 17.24
C ALA A 249 -7.76 16.92 17.43
N VAL A 250 -6.41 16.82 17.43
CA VAL A 250 -5.71 15.55 17.58
C VAL A 250 -5.64 15.12 19.04
N GLU A 251 -6.30 14.03 19.38
CA GLU A 251 -6.23 13.37 20.70
C GLU A 251 -5.27 12.17 20.70
N TRP A 252 -5.15 11.48 19.57
CA TRP A 252 -4.28 10.31 19.41
C TRP A 252 -3.69 10.22 18.00
N VAL A 253 -2.54 9.56 17.88
CA VAL A 253 -1.92 9.26 16.60
C VAL A 253 -1.33 7.85 16.59
N HIS A 254 -1.49 7.17 15.48
CA HIS A 254 -0.73 5.94 15.20
C HIS A 254 0.63 6.32 14.62
N VAL A 255 1.71 5.86 15.26
CA VAL A 255 3.08 6.12 14.81
C VAL A 255 3.70 4.88 14.20
N GLY A 256 4.31 5.05 13.04
CA GLY A 256 5.07 4.02 12.36
C GLY A 256 6.43 4.53 11.88
N ILE A 257 7.37 3.62 11.72
CA ILE A 257 8.58 3.87 10.94
C ILE A 257 8.35 3.26 9.57
N THR A 258 8.67 4.00 8.52
CA THR A 258 8.51 3.48 7.15
C THR A 258 9.59 2.46 6.85
N ASP A 259 9.17 1.35 6.28
CA ASP A 259 10.01 0.24 5.88
C ASP A 259 10.16 0.20 4.35
N GLU A 260 11.32 -0.22 3.87
CA GLU A 260 11.58 -0.48 2.46
C GLU A 260 12.08 -1.92 2.28
N VAL A 261 11.54 -2.60 1.27
CA VAL A 261 11.94 -3.95 0.85
C VAL A 261 12.42 -3.90 -0.60
N GLU A 262 13.66 -4.35 -0.81
CA GLU A 262 14.26 -4.50 -2.14
C GLU A 262 14.88 -5.88 -2.27
N LEU A 263 14.37 -6.70 -3.18
CA LEU A 263 14.78 -8.08 -3.36
C LEU A 263 15.28 -8.33 -4.77
N GLY A 264 16.30 -9.19 -4.89
CA GLY A 264 16.82 -9.66 -6.16
C GLY A 264 15.84 -10.55 -6.92
N ARG A 265 15.00 -11.30 -6.21
CA ARG A 265 13.93 -12.17 -6.71
C ARG A 265 12.78 -12.19 -5.72
N TRP A 266 11.57 -12.49 -6.20
CA TRP A 266 10.37 -12.57 -5.35
C TRP A 266 9.89 -14.00 -5.15
N SER A 267 10.43 -14.95 -5.91
CA SER A 267 10.09 -16.35 -5.81
C SER A 267 11.30 -17.25 -5.56
N ARG A 268 11.06 -18.39 -4.91
CA ARG A 268 12.00 -19.51 -4.75
C ARG A 268 11.25 -20.82 -4.67
N GLY A 269 11.50 -21.72 -5.63
CA GLY A 269 10.67 -22.92 -5.80
C GLY A 269 9.20 -22.53 -5.89
N ARG A 270 8.37 -23.15 -5.10
CA ARG A 270 6.91 -22.91 -5.05
C ARG A 270 6.49 -21.86 -4.00
N VAL A 271 7.37 -20.95 -3.60
CA VAL A 271 7.07 -19.82 -2.72
C VAL A 271 7.22 -18.51 -3.48
N LEU A 272 6.21 -17.65 -3.42
CA LEU A 272 6.17 -16.32 -4.03
C LEU A 272 5.85 -15.26 -2.99
N LEU A 273 6.42 -14.06 -3.10
CA LEU A 273 6.06 -12.87 -2.32
C LEU A 273 5.27 -11.87 -3.16
N VAL A 274 4.30 -11.20 -2.54
CA VAL A 274 3.47 -10.14 -3.14
C VAL A 274 3.30 -8.96 -2.19
N GLY A 275 2.95 -7.80 -2.74
CA GLY A 275 2.72 -6.59 -1.95
C GLY A 275 3.95 -6.19 -1.13
N ASP A 276 3.72 -5.67 0.07
CA ASP A 276 4.80 -5.18 0.95
C ASP A 276 5.80 -6.27 1.37
N ALA A 277 5.43 -7.55 1.30
CA ALA A 277 6.37 -8.65 1.54
C ALA A 277 7.48 -8.70 0.47
N ALA A 278 7.19 -8.26 -0.75
CA ALA A 278 8.10 -8.26 -1.89
C ALA A 278 8.74 -6.89 -2.16
N HIS A 279 7.98 -5.78 -1.98
CA HIS A 279 8.38 -4.47 -2.51
C HIS A 279 7.85 -3.27 -1.70
N ALA A 280 7.76 -3.39 -0.38
CA ALA A 280 7.40 -2.26 0.48
C ALA A 280 8.25 -1.02 0.18
N THR A 281 7.64 0.16 0.20
CA THR A 281 8.30 1.45 0.04
C THR A 281 7.63 2.51 0.89
N ALA A 282 8.32 3.63 1.13
CA ALA A 282 7.74 4.75 1.86
C ALA A 282 6.44 5.24 1.16
N PRO A 283 5.43 5.69 1.93
CA PRO A 283 4.09 5.97 1.40
C PRO A 283 3.97 7.27 0.59
N THR A 284 5.07 7.94 0.30
CA THR A 284 5.16 9.26 -0.33
C THR A 284 4.37 9.39 -1.65
N LEU A 285 4.27 8.32 -2.44
CA LEU A 285 3.46 8.28 -3.67
C LEU A 285 2.12 7.58 -3.48
N SER A 286 1.78 7.15 -2.28
CA SER A 286 0.53 6.45 -1.93
C SER A 286 0.26 5.22 -2.80
N GLN A 287 1.31 4.50 -3.23
CA GLN A 287 1.21 3.40 -4.18
C GLN A 287 1.15 2.00 -3.57
N GLY A 288 1.39 1.82 -2.26
CA GLY A 288 1.49 0.48 -1.66
C GLY A 288 0.26 -0.39 -1.91
N ALA A 289 -0.94 0.11 -1.61
CA ALA A 289 -2.19 -0.61 -1.86
C ALA A 289 -2.45 -0.83 -3.36
N ALA A 290 -2.16 0.17 -4.21
CA ALA A 290 -2.33 0.07 -5.65
C ALA A 290 -1.43 -1.03 -6.25
N MET A 291 -0.16 -1.09 -5.83
CA MET A 291 0.77 -2.13 -6.29
C MET A 291 0.31 -3.52 -5.84
N ALA A 292 -0.19 -3.66 -4.61
CA ALA A 292 -0.72 -4.94 -4.12
C ALA A 292 -1.97 -5.41 -4.88
N LEU A 293 -2.88 -4.48 -5.24
CA LEU A 293 -4.05 -4.80 -6.08
C LEU A 293 -3.63 -5.19 -7.50
N GLU A 294 -2.65 -4.50 -8.08
CA GLU A 294 -2.10 -4.87 -9.38
C GLU A 294 -1.38 -6.22 -9.36
N ASP A 295 -0.66 -6.54 -8.28
CA ASP A 295 -0.03 -7.86 -8.08
C ASP A 295 -1.05 -8.98 -8.17
N ALA A 296 -2.19 -8.82 -7.50
CA ALA A 296 -3.25 -9.82 -7.49
C ALA A 296 -3.79 -10.12 -8.90
N VAL A 297 -4.05 -9.06 -9.67
CA VAL A 297 -4.52 -9.19 -11.06
C VAL A 297 -3.50 -9.92 -11.92
N VAL A 298 -2.24 -9.46 -11.89
CA VAL A 298 -1.18 -10.00 -12.77
C VAL A 298 -0.82 -11.43 -12.39
N LEU A 299 -0.81 -11.77 -11.08
CA LEU A 299 -0.53 -13.13 -10.63
C LEU A 299 -1.60 -14.12 -11.12
N ALA A 300 -2.87 -13.78 -10.95
CA ALA A 300 -3.96 -14.63 -11.40
C ALA A 300 -3.97 -14.85 -12.92
N GLU A 301 -3.68 -13.78 -13.68
CA GLU A 301 -3.51 -13.88 -15.14
C GLU A 301 -2.34 -14.79 -15.53
N SER A 302 -1.19 -14.63 -14.85
CA SER A 302 0.00 -15.44 -15.11
C SER A 302 -0.25 -16.93 -14.84
N LEU A 303 -0.88 -17.25 -13.70
CA LEU A 303 -1.23 -18.64 -13.35
C LEU A 303 -2.26 -19.25 -14.30
N LYS A 304 -3.22 -18.45 -14.80
CA LYS A 304 -4.21 -18.93 -15.77
C LYS A 304 -3.63 -19.16 -17.16
N ALA A 305 -2.65 -18.35 -17.56
CA ALA A 305 -2.07 -18.39 -18.91
C ALA A 305 -0.93 -19.40 -19.04
N ALA A 306 -0.21 -19.69 -17.97
CA ALA A 306 0.96 -20.57 -18.00
C ALA A 306 0.57 -22.06 -17.95
N GLY A 307 1.41 -22.88 -18.53
CA GLY A 307 1.25 -24.35 -18.50
C GLY A 307 1.65 -24.98 -17.15
N ASP A 308 2.46 -24.28 -16.38
CA ASP A 308 2.96 -24.71 -15.07
C ASP A 308 3.20 -23.50 -14.14
N VAL A 309 3.40 -23.79 -12.85
CA VAL A 309 3.57 -22.76 -11.82
C VAL A 309 4.89 -21.99 -11.99
N ASP A 310 5.98 -22.66 -12.38
CA ASP A 310 7.28 -22.00 -12.49
C ASP A 310 7.28 -20.95 -13.60
N ALA A 311 6.72 -21.29 -14.76
CA ALA A 311 6.53 -20.34 -15.86
C ALA A 311 5.61 -19.16 -15.43
N ALA A 312 4.56 -19.43 -14.65
CA ALA A 312 3.67 -18.40 -14.14
C ALA A 312 4.41 -17.41 -13.22
N LEU A 313 5.25 -17.90 -12.31
CA LEU A 313 6.03 -17.05 -11.39
C LEU A 313 7.03 -16.16 -12.13
N VAL A 314 7.71 -16.70 -13.15
CA VAL A 314 8.61 -15.94 -14.02
C VAL A 314 7.84 -14.86 -14.78
N ALA A 315 6.70 -15.18 -15.38
CA ALA A 315 5.84 -14.24 -16.09
C ALA A 315 5.34 -13.10 -15.15
N TYR A 316 4.90 -13.46 -13.94
CA TYR A 316 4.48 -12.51 -12.92
C TYR A 316 5.60 -11.53 -12.57
N GLU A 317 6.78 -12.02 -12.17
CA GLU A 317 7.91 -11.17 -11.79
C GLU A 317 8.34 -10.25 -12.95
N SER A 318 8.39 -10.76 -14.17
CA SER A 318 8.80 -9.98 -15.34
C SER A 318 7.88 -8.80 -15.62
N ARG A 319 6.57 -8.94 -15.38
CA ARG A 319 5.56 -7.88 -15.56
C ARG A 319 5.56 -6.90 -14.38
N ARG A 320 5.75 -7.37 -13.14
CA ARG A 320 5.56 -6.53 -11.95
C ARG A 320 6.81 -5.78 -11.51
N ARG A 321 7.99 -6.38 -11.61
CA ARG A 321 9.24 -5.77 -11.13
C ARG A 321 9.59 -4.42 -11.76
N PRO A 322 9.44 -4.19 -13.08
CA PRO A 322 9.71 -2.87 -13.65
C PRO A 322 8.82 -1.78 -13.05
N ARG A 323 7.54 -2.10 -12.81
CA ARG A 323 6.54 -1.16 -12.31
C ARG A 323 6.74 -0.81 -10.84
N THR A 324 6.98 -1.81 -9.99
CA THR A 324 7.28 -1.59 -8.56
C THR A 324 8.63 -0.91 -8.36
N ARG A 325 9.65 -1.22 -9.21
CA ARG A 325 10.92 -0.51 -9.22
C ARG A 325 10.71 0.97 -9.55
N TRP A 326 9.91 1.30 -10.57
CA TRP A 326 9.57 2.67 -10.90
C TRP A 326 8.98 3.42 -9.69
N VAL A 327 7.99 2.82 -9.02
CA VAL A 327 7.36 3.42 -7.83
C VAL A 327 8.40 3.67 -6.74
N ARG A 328 9.23 2.69 -6.42
CA ARG A 328 10.30 2.84 -5.43
C ARG A 328 11.28 3.95 -5.79
N ASP A 329 11.77 3.97 -7.03
CA ASP A 329 12.76 4.93 -7.47
C ASP A 329 12.18 6.36 -7.45
N ARG A 330 10.93 6.55 -7.92
CA ARG A 330 10.22 7.85 -7.83
C ARG A 330 9.92 8.25 -6.37
N THR A 331 9.63 7.31 -5.50
CA THR A 331 9.47 7.55 -4.06
C THR A 331 10.79 8.05 -3.46
N ARG A 332 11.90 7.40 -3.75
CA ARG A 332 13.24 7.81 -3.30
C ARG A 332 13.61 9.20 -3.83
N ASP A 333 13.37 9.47 -5.12
CA ASP A 333 13.64 10.79 -5.71
C ASP A 333 12.81 11.88 -5.02
N ARG A 334 11.52 11.65 -4.80
CA ARG A 334 10.65 12.60 -4.11
C ARG A 334 11.10 12.83 -2.65
N ASN A 335 11.52 11.79 -1.96
CA ASN A 335 12.03 11.90 -0.60
C ASN A 335 13.32 12.75 -0.54
N ARG A 336 14.23 12.61 -1.52
CA ARG A 336 15.44 13.44 -1.62
C ARG A 336 15.12 14.93 -1.83
N THR A 337 14.05 15.27 -2.54
CA THR A 337 13.66 16.68 -2.74
C THR A 337 13.24 17.37 -1.44
N ARG A 338 12.94 16.63 -0.38
CA ARG A 338 12.60 17.17 0.95
C ARG A 338 13.81 17.75 1.67
N ASP A 339 15.02 17.32 1.31
CA ASP A 339 16.27 17.87 1.84
C ASP A 339 16.63 19.21 1.17
N VAL A 340 16.03 19.53 0.02
CA VAL A 340 16.25 20.80 -0.68
C VAL A 340 15.60 21.93 0.14
N PRO A 341 16.37 22.99 0.46
CA PRO A 341 15.83 24.14 1.19
C PRO A 341 14.59 24.73 0.50
N PRO A 342 13.54 25.11 1.25
CA PRO A 342 12.32 25.71 0.70
C PRO A 342 12.58 26.88 -0.25
N ALA A 343 13.54 27.74 0.06
CA ALA A 343 13.91 28.88 -0.79
C ALA A 343 14.33 28.49 -2.23
N LEU A 344 14.85 27.28 -2.44
CA LEU A 344 15.23 26.75 -3.76
C LEU A 344 14.13 25.88 -4.34
N ARG A 345 13.46 25.07 -3.53
CA ARG A 345 12.42 24.13 -3.93
C ARG A 345 11.13 24.83 -4.37
N ASP A 346 10.64 25.77 -3.54
CA ASP A 346 9.29 26.32 -3.68
C ASP A 346 9.10 27.16 -4.96
N PRO A 347 10.04 28.01 -5.40
CA PRO A 347 9.94 28.68 -6.70
C PRO A 347 9.85 27.68 -7.87
N LEU A 348 10.59 26.55 -7.81
CA LEU A 348 10.53 25.52 -8.83
C LEU A 348 9.15 24.84 -8.85
N LEU A 349 8.58 24.55 -7.70
CA LEU A 349 7.27 23.95 -7.59
C LEU A 349 6.16 24.88 -8.04
N ARG A 350 6.24 26.19 -7.74
CA ARG A 350 5.28 27.19 -8.27
C ARG A 350 5.31 27.27 -9.78
N GLY A 351 6.46 27.09 -10.42
CA GLY A 351 6.57 27.15 -11.87
C GLY A 351 6.29 25.85 -12.62
N ARG A 352 6.56 24.67 -12.00
CA ARG A 352 6.57 23.38 -12.71
C ARG A 352 6.04 22.21 -11.85
N GLY A 353 5.49 22.46 -10.67
CA GLY A 353 5.15 21.41 -9.70
C GLY A 353 4.13 20.42 -10.23
N ASN A 354 3.10 20.86 -10.92
CA ASN A 354 2.10 20.01 -11.56
C ASN A 354 2.74 18.99 -12.53
N ARG A 355 3.68 19.42 -13.37
CA ARG A 355 4.41 18.56 -14.28
C ARG A 355 5.33 17.60 -13.54
N ILE A 356 6.09 18.09 -12.56
CA ILE A 356 7.01 17.28 -11.76
C ILE A 356 6.25 16.17 -11.03
N PHE A 357 5.14 16.49 -10.40
CA PHE A 357 4.35 15.50 -9.66
C PHE A 357 3.59 14.55 -10.61
N GLY A 358 3.10 15.02 -11.75
CA GLY A 358 2.48 14.17 -12.77
C GLY A 358 3.44 13.13 -13.35
N GLU A 359 4.69 13.51 -13.59
CA GLU A 359 5.72 12.60 -14.11
C GLU A 359 6.01 11.40 -13.18
N HIS A 360 5.78 11.54 -11.86
CA HIS A 360 5.94 10.42 -10.93
C HIS A 360 4.97 9.27 -11.19
N TYR A 361 3.86 9.51 -11.88
CA TYR A 361 2.83 8.52 -12.17
C TYR A 361 2.83 8.03 -13.62
N ARG A 362 3.71 8.57 -14.49
CA ARG A 362 3.70 8.32 -15.93
C ARG A 362 3.65 6.85 -16.32
N LEU A 363 4.50 5.99 -15.71
CA LEU A 363 4.49 4.55 -16.00
C LEU A 363 3.19 3.87 -15.53
N LEU A 364 2.53 4.42 -14.53
CA LEU A 364 1.32 3.86 -13.94
C LEU A 364 0.06 4.13 -14.76
N LEU A 365 0.13 5.08 -15.69
CA LEU A 365 -0.95 5.36 -16.65
C LEU A 365 -1.09 4.24 -17.68
N GLY A 366 0.00 3.59 -18.04
CA GLY A 366 0.02 2.47 -18.97
C GLY A 366 -0.66 1.20 -18.41
N PRO A 367 -0.93 0.19 -19.26
CA PRO A 367 -1.57 -1.07 -18.86
C PRO A 367 -0.78 -1.81 -17.78
N LEU A 368 -1.44 -2.81 -17.16
CA LEU A 368 -0.84 -3.69 -16.15
C LEU A 368 0.11 -4.71 -16.76
#